data_022d933fc5c7ba9003df92947ba0ee83
#
_entry.id   022d933fc5c7ba9003df92947ba0ee83
#
_cell.length_a   1.000
_cell.length_b   1.000
_cell.length_c   1.000
_cell.angle_alpha   90.00
_cell.angle_beta   90.00
_cell.angle_gamma   90.00
#
_symmetry.space_group_name_H-M   'P 1'
#
loop_
_entity.id
_entity.type
_entity.pdbx_description
1 polymer ?
#
loop_
_entity_poly.entity_id
_entity_poly.type
_entity_poly.pdbx_seq_one_letter_code
_entity_poly.pdbx_strand_id
1 'polypeptide(L)'
;MVRIKPFQGVRPPKQYAAEVASRPYDVLNSVEAKAEATERSLLHIIKPEIDFDPIADEHSEQVYQKAVENFRHWREQGWLKQDEKECYYVYAQTMNGRTQYGLVMCCHFEDYLSGAIKKHELTRPDKEEDRMIHVRNQRANIEPVFFAYPDNAEIDAIVAQTVAKPAEYDFTAADTFGHQLWVIDDEATCRRITEIFATIPALYVADGHHRTAAAARVGAECKANNPNHTGEEEYCYFLAVTFPESQLRIIDYNRVVKDLNGLTEEQFLAALEDDFVVEKVGADVYTPTALHNFSMYLDGCWYSLTAKEGTYDDNDPIGVLDVTVLSNLVLDKILGIADLRTSKRIDFVGGIRGLGELSRRVDSGEMKVAFALYPVSMRQLIDIADTGNIMPPKTTWFEPKLRSGVVIHSFE
;
A
#
# COMPACT_ATOMS: atom_id res chain seq x y z
N MET A 1 -15.74 -11.82 -12.66
CA MET A 1 -16.66 -10.82 -12.08
C MET A 1 -16.39 -10.77 -10.59
N VAL A 2 -16.33 -9.60 -10.04
CA VAL A 2 -15.93 -9.38 -8.63
C VAL A 2 -17.14 -9.51 -7.72
N ARG A 3 -16.98 -10.20 -6.58
CA ARG A 3 -18.00 -10.37 -5.55
C ARG A 3 -17.68 -9.47 -4.36
N ILE A 4 -18.58 -8.56 -4.08
CA ILE A 4 -18.49 -7.67 -2.93
C ILE A 4 -19.78 -7.70 -2.12
N LYS A 5 -19.73 -7.27 -0.86
CA LYS A 5 -20.91 -7.04 -0.05
C LYS A 5 -20.76 -5.86 0.91
N PRO A 6 -21.89 -5.23 1.33
CA PRO A 6 -21.92 -4.37 2.50
C PRO A 6 -21.71 -5.21 3.77
N PHE A 7 -21.33 -4.60 4.87
CA PHE A 7 -21.08 -5.30 6.12
C PHE A 7 -21.37 -4.43 7.35
N GLN A 8 -21.55 -5.05 8.50
CA GLN A 8 -21.69 -4.35 9.76
C GLN A 8 -20.31 -3.93 10.30
N GLY A 9 -19.85 -2.75 9.88
CA GLY A 9 -18.52 -2.25 10.24
C GLY A 9 -18.36 -2.05 11.75
N VAL A 10 -17.24 -2.50 12.29
CA VAL A 10 -16.81 -2.16 13.65
C VAL A 10 -15.97 -0.91 13.58
N ARG A 11 -16.41 0.18 14.21
CA ARG A 11 -15.77 1.48 14.06
C ARG A 11 -15.86 2.35 15.33
N PRO A 12 -14.94 3.32 15.50
CA PRO A 12 -14.97 4.19 16.68
C PRO A 12 -16.20 5.12 16.65
N PRO A 13 -16.75 5.50 17.81
CA PRO A 13 -17.62 6.66 17.92
C PRO A 13 -16.91 7.91 17.37
N LYS A 14 -17.68 8.84 16.81
CA LYS A 14 -17.16 10.04 16.10
C LYS A 14 -16.08 10.80 16.90
N GLN A 15 -16.25 10.95 18.20
CA GLN A 15 -15.32 11.67 19.07
C GLN A 15 -13.95 10.97 19.22
N TYR A 16 -13.83 9.69 18.92
CA TYR A 16 -12.59 8.92 19.01
C TYR A 16 -11.96 8.62 17.65
N ALA A 17 -12.64 8.92 16.54
CA ALA A 17 -12.20 8.54 15.21
C ALA A 17 -10.77 9.01 14.88
N ALA A 18 -10.44 10.27 15.20
CA ALA A 18 -9.12 10.84 14.96
C ALA A 18 -8.01 10.20 15.82
N GLU A 19 -8.33 9.75 17.06
CA GLU A 19 -7.38 9.14 17.96
C GLU A 19 -7.14 7.66 17.60
N VAL A 20 -8.21 6.95 17.21
CA VAL A 20 -8.15 5.54 16.82
C VAL A 20 -7.44 5.35 15.49
N ALA A 21 -7.71 6.22 14.51
CA ALA A 21 -7.18 6.08 13.15
C ALA A 21 -5.65 6.16 13.12
N SER A 22 -5.01 5.02 12.89
CA SER A 22 -3.57 4.86 12.96
C SER A 22 -2.94 4.57 11.61
N ARG A 23 -1.65 4.87 11.44
CA ARG A 23 -0.87 4.45 10.27
C ARG A 23 -0.82 2.92 10.21
N PRO A 24 -0.74 2.30 9.01
CA PRO A 24 -0.66 0.85 8.90
C PRO A 24 0.62 0.29 9.52
N TYR A 25 0.58 -0.98 9.89
CA TYR A 25 1.63 -1.65 10.67
C TYR A 25 3.02 -1.63 10.02
N ASP A 26 3.09 -1.57 8.71
CA ASP A 26 4.30 -1.74 7.90
C ASP A 26 5.04 -0.42 7.61
N VAL A 27 4.52 0.72 8.05
CA VAL A 27 5.16 2.03 7.89
C VAL A 27 5.84 2.54 9.16
N LEU A 28 5.69 1.82 10.28
CA LEU A 28 6.29 2.14 11.57
C LEU A 28 7.07 0.95 12.14
N ASN A 29 8.28 1.17 12.62
CA ASN A 29 8.89 0.20 13.50
C ASN A 29 8.26 0.26 14.91
N SER A 30 8.55 -0.72 15.78
CA SER A 30 7.91 -0.82 17.09
C SER A 30 8.28 0.33 18.04
N VAL A 31 9.47 0.91 17.91
CA VAL A 31 9.89 2.07 18.71
C VAL A 31 9.13 3.33 18.27
N GLU A 32 9.01 3.55 16.97
CA GLU A 32 8.22 4.65 16.42
C GLU A 32 6.73 4.50 16.78
N ALA A 33 6.19 3.29 16.65
CA ALA A 33 4.81 2.99 17.01
C ALA A 33 4.55 3.27 18.51
N LYS A 34 5.45 2.86 19.41
CA LYS A 34 5.34 3.14 20.85
C LYS A 34 5.38 4.64 21.16
N ALA A 35 6.21 5.38 20.44
CA ALA A 35 6.33 6.83 20.60
C ALA A 35 5.11 7.61 20.05
N GLU A 36 4.43 7.08 19.01
CA GLU A 36 3.27 7.70 18.38
C GLU A 36 1.94 7.32 19.08
N ALA A 37 1.87 6.14 19.69
CA ALA A 37 0.64 5.61 20.25
C ALA A 37 0.10 6.47 21.41
N THR A 38 -1.19 6.87 21.29
CA THR A 38 -1.99 7.41 22.39
C THR A 38 -2.83 6.28 23.01
N GLU A 39 -3.57 6.56 24.10
CA GLU A 39 -4.37 5.56 24.81
C GLU A 39 -5.32 4.77 23.88
N ARG A 40 -5.88 5.40 22.85
CA ARG A 40 -6.83 4.79 21.90
C ARG A 40 -6.26 4.65 20.49
N SER A 41 -4.94 4.72 20.33
CA SER A 41 -4.34 4.46 19.04
C SER A 41 -4.52 2.99 18.66
N LEU A 42 -5.00 2.72 17.43
CA LEU A 42 -5.14 1.34 16.95
C LEU A 42 -3.82 0.58 16.91
N LEU A 43 -2.68 1.28 17.03
CA LEU A 43 -1.35 0.66 17.14
C LEU A 43 -1.29 -0.38 18.27
N HIS A 44 -2.04 -0.22 19.36
CA HIS A 44 -2.16 -1.23 20.42
C HIS A 44 -2.79 -2.56 19.96
N ILE A 45 -3.48 -2.56 18.82
CA ILE A 45 -4.12 -3.76 18.25
C ILE A 45 -3.32 -4.32 17.09
N ILE A 46 -2.73 -3.46 16.24
CA ILE A 46 -1.99 -3.89 15.04
C ILE A 46 -0.49 -4.08 15.27
N LYS A 47 0.06 -3.48 16.35
CA LYS A 47 1.45 -3.59 16.82
C LYS A 47 1.51 -3.75 18.34
N PRO A 48 0.84 -4.79 18.89
CA PRO A 48 0.62 -4.93 20.34
C PRO A 48 1.90 -5.17 21.14
N GLU A 49 3.04 -5.46 20.49
CA GLU A 49 4.36 -5.53 21.12
C GLU A 49 4.76 -4.24 21.86
N ILE A 50 4.15 -3.10 21.49
CA ILE A 50 4.41 -1.79 22.13
C ILE A 50 3.87 -1.70 23.55
N ASP A 51 2.94 -2.57 23.93
CA ASP A 51 2.33 -2.62 25.28
C ASP A 51 3.23 -3.28 26.32
N PHE A 52 4.34 -3.85 25.86
CA PHE A 52 5.32 -4.50 26.74
C PHE A 52 6.49 -3.56 27.08
N ASP A 53 7.09 -3.76 28.25
CA ASP A 53 8.30 -3.06 28.67
C ASP A 53 9.31 -4.07 29.27
N PRO A 54 10.42 -4.33 28.56
CA PRO A 54 10.80 -3.81 27.24
C PRO A 54 9.84 -4.28 26.15
N ILE A 55 9.87 -3.60 24.97
CA ILE A 55 9.09 -3.99 23.78
C ILE A 55 9.36 -5.47 23.47
N ALA A 56 8.28 -6.24 23.32
CA ALA A 56 8.38 -7.67 23.08
C ALA A 56 8.74 -8.00 21.62
N ASP A 57 9.10 -9.26 21.36
CA ASP A 57 9.22 -9.78 19.99
C ASP A 57 7.85 -9.78 19.32
N GLU A 58 7.72 -9.03 18.21
CA GLU A 58 6.47 -8.85 17.45
C GLU A 58 5.84 -10.16 16.97
N HIS A 59 6.62 -11.26 16.89
CA HIS A 59 6.17 -12.57 16.45
C HIS A 59 5.93 -13.58 17.60
N SER A 60 5.97 -13.11 18.85
CA SER A 60 5.73 -13.98 20.00
C SER A 60 4.23 -14.23 20.23
N GLU A 61 3.88 -15.41 20.73
CA GLU A 61 2.50 -15.80 21.05
C GLU A 61 1.82 -14.80 22.00
N GLN A 62 2.53 -14.31 23.01
CA GLN A 62 2.00 -13.32 23.96
C GLN A 62 1.58 -12.01 23.28
N VAL A 63 2.25 -11.61 22.20
CA VAL A 63 1.94 -10.41 21.42
C VAL A 63 0.66 -10.63 20.61
N TYR A 64 0.51 -11.77 19.97
CA TYR A 64 -0.73 -12.12 19.27
C TYR A 64 -1.94 -12.20 20.22
N GLN A 65 -1.77 -12.78 21.42
CA GLN A 65 -2.82 -12.82 22.44
C GLN A 65 -3.17 -11.39 22.93
N LYS A 66 -2.17 -10.52 23.09
CA LYS A 66 -2.39 -9.13 23.47
C LYS A 66 -3.23 -8.37 22.43
N ALA A 67 -3.03 -8.62 21.15
CA ALA A 67 -3.87 -8.06 20.08
C ALA A 67 -5.36 -8.43 20.26
N VAL A 68 -5.63 -9.70 20.56
CA VAL A 68 -7.01 -10.20 20.82
C VAL A 68 -7.62 -9.56 22.06
N GLU A 69 -6.84 -9.51 23.16
CA GLU A 69 -7.27 -8.88 24.41
C GLU A 69 -7.62 -7.41 24.20
N ASN A 70 -6.75 -6.65 23.50
CA ASN A 70 -6.97 -5.24 23.24
C ASN A 70 -8.21 -5.03 22.36
N PHE A 71 -8.38 -5.79 21.29
CA PHE A 71 -9.55 -5.68 20.42
C PHE A 71 -10.87 -5.95 21.17
N ARG A 72 -10.91 -7.02 21.98
CA ARG A 72 -12.06 -7.34 22.81
C ARG A 72 -12.32 -6.22 23.84
N HIS A 73 -11.30 -5.81 24.57
CA HIS A 73 -11.40 -4.76 25.57
C HIS A 73 -11.96 -3.46 24.99
N TRP A 74 -11.50 -3.05 23.81
CA TRP A 74 -11.97 -1.83 23.17
C TRP A 74 -13.45 -1.89 22.77
N ARG A 75 -13.92 -3.06 22.37
CA ARG A 75 -15.36 -3.29 22.11
C ARG A 75 -16.17 -3.22 23.42
N GLU A 76 -15.69 -3.81 24.49
CA GLU A 76 -16.32 -3.75 25.84
C GLU A 76 -16.36 -2.32 26.38
N GLN A 77 -15.34 -1.51 26.18
CA GLN A 77 -15.29 -0.10 26.58
C GLN A 77 -16.13 0.82 25.66
N GLY A 78 -16.64 0.31 24.55
CA GLY A 78 -17.36 1.10 23.57
C GLY A 78 -16.48 2.08 22.79
N TRP A 79 -15.15 1.87 22.77
CA TRP A 79 -14.22 2.59 21.93
C TRP A 79 -14.32 2.16 20.47
N LEU A 80 -14.78 0.93 20.25
CA LEU A 80 -15.21 0.38 18.98
C LEU A 80 -16.64 -0.15 19.11
N LYS A 81 -17.49 0.19 18.15
CA LYS A 81 -18.89 -0.27 18.10
C LYS A 81 -19.22 -0.82 16.73
N GLN A 82 -19.99 -1.89 16.69
CA GLN A 82 -20.49 -2.46 15.45
C GLN A 82 -21.72 -1.70 14.99
N ASP A 83 -21.80 -1.41 13.69
CA ASP A 83 -22.99 -0.84 13.08
C ASP A 83 -24.18 -1.83 13.13
N GLU A 84 -25.40 -1.32 13.27
CA GLU A 84 -26.60 -2.16 13.36
C GLU A 84 -27.02 -2.74 12.00
N LYS A 85 -26.61 -2.10 10.91
CA LYS A 85 -26.95 -2.47 9.54
C LYS A 85 -25.70 -2.78 8.72
N GLU A 86 -25.88 -3.59 7.69
CA GLU A 86 -24.86 -3.75 6.66
C GLU A 86 -24.76 -2.47 5.82
N CYS A 87 -23.56 -1.91 5.71
CA CYS A 87 -23.27 -0.64 5.06
C CYS A 87 -22.10 -0.78 4.07
N TYR A 88 -22.11 0.05 3.06
CA TYR A 88 -20.87 0.52 2.42
C TYR A 88 -20.47 1.86 3.04
N TYR A 89 -19.21 2.24 2.84
CA TYR A 89 -18.75 3.54 3.31
C TYR A 89 -17.98 4.22 2.19
N VAL A 90 -18.04 5.56 2.15
CA VAL A 90 -17.11 6.36 1.35
C VAL A 90 -16.02 6.85 2.28
N TYR A 91 -14.78 6.56 1.97
CA TYR A 91 -13.62 7.04 2.71
C TYR A 91 -12.80 7.98 1.82
N ALA A 92 -12.68 9.23 2.23
CA ALA A 92 -11.89 10.22 1.52
C ALA A 92 -10.58 10.51 2.24
N GLN A 93 -9.53 10.64 1.46
CA GLN A 93 -8.19 11.04 1.91
C GLN A 93 -7.72 12.26 1.15
N THR A 94 -7.30 13.30 1.86
CA THR A 94 -6.79 14.54 1.28
C THR A 94 -5.31 14.70 1.61
N MET A 95 -4.46 14.80 0.59
CA MET A 95 -3.03 15.05 0.69
C MET A 95 -2.64 16.16 -0.31
N ASN A 96 -1.94 17.19 0.17
CA ASN A 96 -1.47 18.30 -0.66
C ASN A 96 -2.57 18.96 -1.53
N GLY A 97 -3.76 19.14 -0.94
CA GLY A 97 -4.91 19.74 -1.61
C GLY A 97 -5.65 18.85 -2.61
N ARG A 98 -5.23 17.59 -2.78
CA ARG A 98 -5.91 16.60 -3.63
C ARG A 98 -6.64 15.60 -2.76
N THR A 99 -7.92 15.38 -3.05
CA THR A 99 -8.75 14.37 -2.39
C THR A 99 -9.01 13.18 -3.32
N GLN A 100 -8.89 11.98 -2.77
CA GLN A 100 -9.32 10.73 -3.41
C GLN A 100 -10.44 10.09 -2.59
N TYR A 101 -11.42 9.52 -3.27
CA TYR A 101 -12.60 8.92 -2.66
C TYR A 101 -12.63 7.41 -2.95
N GLY A 102 -12.61 6.59 -1.91
CA GLY A 102 -12.70 5.14 -2.01
C GLY A 102 -13.97 4.60 -1.38
N LEU A 103 -14.47 3.50 -1.92
CA LEU A 103 -15.54 2.71 -1.33
C LEU A 103 -14.94 1.66 -0.39
N VAL A 104 -15.39 1.66 0.86
CA VAL A 104 -15.07 0.62 1.85
C VAL A 104 -16.12 -0.48 1.71
N MET A 105 -15.66 -1.71 1.55
CA MET A 105 -16.48 -2.88 1.28
C MET A 105 -15.80 -4.16 1.77
N CYS A 106 -16.52 -5.27 1.74
CA CYS A 106 -15.91 -6.58 1.86
C CYS A 106 -15.86 -7.28 0.52
N CYS A 107 -14.68 -7.83 0.17
CA CYS A 107 -14.41 -8.56 -1.07
C CYS A 107 -14.28 -10.05 -0.79
N HIS A 108 -14.79 -10.90 -1.69
CA HIS A 108 -14.78 -12.35 -1.51
C HIS A 108 -13.38 -12.93 -1.71
N PHE A 109 -12.93 -13.79 -0.78
CA PHE A 109 -11.57 -14.31 -0.77
C PHE A 109 -11.22 -15.17 -2.00
N GLU A 110 -12.20 -15.91 -2.56
CA GLU A 110 -11.98 -16.72 -3.76
C GLU A 110 -11.68 -15.88 -5.00
N ASP A 111 -12.09 -14.61 -5.01
CA ASP A 111 -11.78 -13.71 -6.12
C ASP A 111 -10.28 -13.37 -6.18
N TYR A 112 -9.60 -13.38 -5.03
CA TYR A 112 -8.14 -13.32 -5.00
C TYR A 112 -7.51 -14.63 -5.46
N LEU A 113 -8.03 -15.78 -5.02
CA LEU A 113 -7.50 -17.10 -5.40
C LEU A 113 -7.71 -17.41 -6.88
N SER A 114 -8.83 -16.94 -7.47
CA SER A 114 -9.16 -17.15 -8.89
C SER A 114 -8.54 -16.11 -9.83
N GLY A 115 -7.94 -15.04 -9.29
CA GLY A 115 -7.36 -13.96 -10.08
C GLY A 115 -8.35 -12.90 -10.57
N ALA A 116 -9.57 -12.84 -10.03
CA ALA A 116 -10.47 -11.71 -10.22
C ALA A 116 -9.99 -10.48 -9.43
N ILE A 117 -9.29 -10.69 -8.30
CA ILE A 117 -8.46 -9.67 -7.65
C ILE A 117 -7.02 -9.93 -8.06
N LYS A 118 -6.47 -9.04 -8.88
CA LYS A 118 -5.17 -9.19 -9.54
C LYS A 118 -4.06 -8.57 -8.71
N LYS A 119 -2.93 -9.23 -8.66
CA LYS A 119 -1.71 -8.79 -7.97
C LYS A 119 -0.61 -8.49 -8.97
N HIS A 120 0.29 -7.59 -8.59
CA HIS A 120 1.48 -7.24 -9.36
C HIS A 120 2.78 -7.45 -8.56
N GLU A 121 2.70 -7.93 -7.32
CA GLU A 121 3.85 -8.18 -6.45
C GLU A 121 3.70 -9.54 -5.75
N LEU A 122 4.84 -10.23 -5.52
CA LEU A 122 4.89 -11.45 -4.72
C LEU A 122 4.95 -11.12 -3.23
N THR A 123 4.21 -11.89 -2.46
CA THR A 123 4.26 -11.81 -1.00
C THR A 123 5.44 -12.59 -0.42
N ARG A 124 5.93 -12.16 0.72
CA ARG A 124 6.93 -12.88 1.52
C ARG A 124 6.20 -13.81 2.48
N PRO A 125 6.57 -15.12 2.53
CA PRO A 125 5.88 -16.11 3.36
C PRO A 125 5.88 -15.75 4.87
N ASP A 126 6.97 -15.22 5.39
CA ASP A 126 7.09 -14.80 6.79
C ASP A 126 6.11 -13.66 7.15
N LYS A 127 5.98 -12.65 6.30
CA LYS A 127 5.04 -11.54 6.51
C LYS A 127 3.59 -11.95 6.30
N GLU A 128 3.35 -12.86 5.37
CA GLU A 128 2.01 -13.40 5.12
C GLU A 128 1.53 -14.22 6.31
N GLU A 129 2.37 -15.12 6.84
CA GLU A 129 2.03 -15.94 8.01
C GLU A 129 1.76 -15.10 9.25
N ASP A 130 2.59 -14.10 9.51
CA ASP A 130 2.38 -13.15 10.60
C ASP A 130 0.99 -12.48 10.53
N ARG A 131 0.61 -11.96 9.35
CA ARG A 131 -0.72 -11.36 9.18
C ARG A 131 -1.85 -12.37 9.27
N MET A 132 -1.64 -13.61 8.81
CA MET A 132 -2.62 -14.69 9.00
C MET A 132 -2.89 -14.97 10.47
N ILE A 133 -1.85 -15.03 11.30
CA ILE A 133 -2.01 -15.27 12.75
C ILE A 133 -2.86 -14.15 13.37
N HIS A 134 -2.59 -12.89 13.02
CA HIS A 134 -3.40 -11.77 13.49
C HIS A 134 -4.87 -11.90 13.08
N VAL A 135 -5.16 -12.11 11.79
CA VAL A 135 -6.53 -12.24 11.27
C VAL A 135 -7.25 -13.43 11.89
N ARG A 136 -6.58 -14.58 11.99
CA ARG A 136 -7.12 -15.82 12.56
C ARG A 136 -7.49 -15.65 14.04
N ASN A 137 -6.58 -15.08 14.84
CA ASN A 137 -6.76 -14.97 16.28
C ASN A 137 -7.79 -13.90 16.64
N GLN A 138 -7.76 -12.76 15.96
CA GLN A 138 -8.71 -11.65 16.20
C GLN A 138 -10.09 -11.90 15.58
N ARG A 139 -10.20 -12.87 14.67
CA ARG A 139 -11.41 -13.12 13.86
C ARG A 139 -11.94 -11.85 13.21
N ALA A 140 -11.01 -11.02 12.70
CA ALA A 140 -11.32 -9.73 12.10
C ALA A 140 -10.23 -9.30 11.12
N ASN A 141 -10.63 -8.53 10.12
CA ASN A 141 -9.73 -7.76 9.28
C ASN A 141 -9.62 -6.35 9.88
N ILE A 142 -8.63 -6.15 10.74
CA ILE A 142 -8.42 -4.88 11.46
C ILE A 142 -7.92 -3.78 10.53
N GLU A 143 -7.12 -4.15 9.55
CA GLU A 143 -6.50 -3.24 8.58
C GLU A 143 -7.08 -3.48 7.18
N PRO A 144 -7.55 -2.43 6.50
CA PRO A 144 -8.07 -2.57 5.15
C PRO A 144 -6.95 -2.87 4.14
N VAL A 145 -7.31 -3.56 3.06
CA VAL A 145 -6.48 -3.63 1.86
C VAL A 145 -6.88 -2.54 0.88
N PHE A 146 -5.96 -2.13 0.02
CA PHE A 146 -6.14 -1.02 -0.89
C PHE A 146 -6.19 -1.53 -2.34
N PHE A 147 -7.35 -1.35 -3.01
CA PHE A 147 -7.55 -1.80 -4.38
C PHE A 147 -7.87 -0.64 -5.32
N ALA A 148 -7.58 -0.87 -6.60
CA ALA A 148 -8.08 -0.07 -7.71
C ALA A 148 -9.13 -0.84 -8.49
N TYR A 149 -10.06 -0.11 -9.12
CA TYR A 149 -10.99 -0.66 -10.11
C TYR A 149 -11.08 0.28 -11.32
N PRO A 150 -11.42 -0.24 -12.51
CA PRO A 150 -11.67 0.58 -13.71
C PRO A 150 -12.78 1.59 -13.46
N ASP A 151 -12.59 2.83 -13.87
CA ASP A 151 -13.55 3.92 -13.64
C ASP A 151 -14.98 3.52 -14.03
N ASN A 152 -15.92 3.92 -13.19
CA ASN A 152 -17.35 3.65 -13.39
C ASN A 152 -18.20 4.87 -13.04
N ALA A 153 -18.84 5.47 -14.05
CA ALA A 153 -19.59 6.71 -13.89
C ALA A 153 -20.80 6.59 -12.94
N GLU A 154 -21.40 5.40 -12.79
CA GLU A 154 -22.53 5.22 -11.87
C GLU A 154 -22.04 5.20 -10.43
N ILE A 155 -20.90 4.55 -10.16
CA ILE A 155 -20.25 4.59 -8.84
C ILE A 155 -19.82 6.01 -8.50
N ASP A 156 -19.23 6.73 -9.45
CA ASP A 156 -18.82 8.12 -9.26
C ASP A 156 -20.03 9.01 -8.90
N ALA A 157 -21.17 8.80 -9.54
CA ALA A 157 -22.41 9.52 -9.22
C ALA A 157 -22.94 9.19 -7.81
N ILE A 158 -22.90 7.93 -7.37
CA ILE A 158 -23.29 7.52 -6.01
C ILE A 158 -22.34 8.15 -4.98
N VAL A 159 -21.05 8.10 -5.22
CA VAL A 159 -20.03 8.73 -4.34
C VAL A 159 -20.27 10.23 -4.26
N ALA A 160 -20.45 10.92 -5.40
CA ALA A 160 -20.70 12.36 -5.43
C ALA A 160 -21.96 12.76 -4.64
N GLN A 161 -23.05 11.99 -4.76
CA GLN A 161 -24.28 12.21 -3.97
C GLN A 161 -24.08 11.96 -2.48
N THR A 162 -23.24 10.99 -2.13
CA THR A 162 -22.95 10.64 -0.75
C THR A 162 -22.11 11.74 -0.06
N VAL A 163 -21.06 12.19 -0.70
CA VAL A 163 -20.14 13.20 -0.13
C VAL A 163 -20.73 14.62 -0.11
N ALA A 164 -21.85 14.86 -0.81
CA ALA A 164 -22.60 16.10 -0.69
C ALA A 164 -23.32 16.24 0.67
N LYS A 165 -23.42 15.14 1.44
CA LYS A 165 -23.99 15.13 2.80
C LYS A 165 -22.90 15.41 3.84
N PRO A 166 -23.25 15.80 5.08
CA PRO A 166 -22.29 15.92 6.16
C PRO A 166 -21.56 14.58 6.42
N ALA A 167 -20.26 14.66 6.60
CA ALA A 167 -19.45 13.48 6.90
C ALA A 167 -19.70 12.95 8.32
N GLU A 168 -19.71 11.66 8.48
CA GLU A 168 -19.70 10.99 9.79
C GLU A 168 -18.40 11.30 10.54
N TYR A 169 -17.25 11.14 9.87
CA TYR A 169 -15.95 11.57 10.35
C TYR A 169 -15.37 12.67 9.46
N ASP A 170 -14.72 13.62 10.09
CA ASP A 170 -13.96 14.67 9.41
C ASP A 170 -12.85 15.13 10.35
N PHE A 171 -11.60 14.76 10.05
CA PHE A 171 -10.45 15.12 10.87
C PHE A 171 -9.16 15.21 10.02
N THR A 172 -8.19 15.95 10.55
CA THR A 172 -6.83 16.01 10.01
C THR A 172 -5.89 15.27 10.97
N ALA A 173 -5.13 14.33 10.45
CA ALA A 173 -4.16 13.57 11.23
C ALA A 173 -2.86 14.37 11.46
N ALA A 174 -1.98 13.87 12.34
CA ALA A 174 -0.72 14.54 12.70
C ALA A 174 0.24 14.76 11.51
N ASP A 175 0.14 13.93 10.48
CA ASP A 175 0.89 14.08 9.21
C ASP A 175 0.26 15.10 8.24
N THR A 176 -0.73 15.88 8.70
CA THR A 176 -1.47 16.89 7.94
C THR A 176 -2.43 16.36 6.89
N PHE A 177 -2.61 15.05 6.80
CA PHE A 177 -3.57 14.46 5.86
C PHE A 177 -5.00 14.52 6.40
N GLY A 178 -5.93 14.89 5.53
CA GLY A 178 -7.36 14.92 5.82
C GLY A 178 -8.00 13.58 5.63
N HIS A 179 -8.93 13.23 6.52
CA HIS A 179 -9.67 11.98 6.49
C HIS A 179 -11.14 12.24 6.73
N GLN A 180 -12.01 11.76 5.83
CA GLN A 180 -13.45 11.87 5.96
C GLN A 180 -14.11 10.53 5.68
N LEU A 181 -15.22 10.24 6.37
CA LEU A 181 -16.01 9.03 6.18
C LEU A 181 -17.50 9.38 6.09
N TRP A 182 -18.19 8.72 5.17
CA TRP A 182 -19.66 8.73 5.05
C TRP A 182 -20.17 7.30 5.08
N VAL A 183 -21.34 7.11 5.68
CA VAL A 183 -22.03 5.81 5.75
C VAL A 183 -23.08 5.75 4.67
N ILE A 184 -23.14 4.65 3.91
CA ILE A 184 -24.18 4.31 2.96
C ILE A 184 -24.98 3.15 3.55
N ASP A 185 -26.14 3.43 4.17
CA ASP A 185 -27.00 2.45 4.85
C ASP A 185 -28.37 2.29 4.17
N ASP A 186 -28.56 2.98 3.03
CA ASP A 186 -29.75 2.83 2.20
C ASP A 186 -29.68 1.53 1.40
N GLU A 187 -30.64 0.62 1.64
CA GLU A 187 -30.65 -0.72 1.05
C GLU A 187 -30.65 -0.72 -0.48
N ALA A 188 -31.37 0.22 -1.10
CA ALA A 188 -31.44 0.31 -2.56
C ALA A 188 -30.09 0.72 -3.16
N THR A 189 -29.41 1.69 -2.52
CA THR A 189 -28.07 2.14 -2.92
C THR A 189 -27.04 1.03 -2.71
N CYS A 190 -27.08 0.34 -1.57
CA CYS A 190 -26.20 -0.80 -1.29
C CYS A 190 -26.35 -1.90 -2.35
N ARG A 191 -27.59 -2.27 -2.66
CA ARG A 191 -27.87 -3.26 -3.71
C ARG A 191 -27.32 -2.81 -5.06
N ARG A 192 -27.54 -1.52 -5.42
CA ARG A 192 -27.04 -1.00 -6.70
C ARG A 192 -25.52 -1.03 -6.79
N ILE A 193 -24.80 -0.67 -5.73
CA ILE A 193 -23.32 -0.78 -5.68
C ILE A 193 -22.91 -2.23 -5.94
N THR A 194 -23.51 -3.20 -5.25
CA THR A 194 -23.19 -4.62 -5.42
C THR A 194 -23.43 -5.08 -6.87
N GLU A 195 -24.54 -4.70 -7.47
CA GLU A 195 -24.86 -5.02 -8.87
C GLU A 195 -23.85 -4.43 -9.86
N ILE A 196 -23.43 -3.18 -9.65
CA ILE A 196 -22.44 -2.54 -10.53
C ILE A 196 -21.10 -3.26 -10.41
N PHE A 197 -20.62 -3.53 -9.18
CA PHE A 197 -19.35 -4.24 -8.98
C PHE A 197 -19.37 -5.66 -9.55
N ALA A 198 -20.51 -6.33 -9.57
CA ALA A 198 -20.66 -7.61 -10.25
C ALA A 198 -20.42 -7.54 -11.78
N THR A 199 -20.42 -6.35 -12.38
CA THR A 199 -20.06 -6.13 -13.79
C THR A 199 -18.58 -5.78 -13.99
N ILE A 200 -17.86 -5.39 -12.93
CA ILE A 200 -16.45 -5.05 -12.99
C ILE A 200 -15.63 -6.31 -13.22
N PRO A 201 -14.74 -6.35 -14.23
CA PRO A 201 -14.04 -7.56 -14.61
C PRO A 201 -12.98 -7.98 -13.59
N ALA A 202 -12.30 -7.03 -12.96
CA ALA A 202 -11.25 -7.28 -11.98
C ALA A 202 -11.07 -6.10 -11.03
N LEU A 203 -10.52 -6.39 -9.83
CA LEU A 203 -9.89 -5.43 -8.95
C LEU A 203 -8.37 -5.62 -9.03
N TYR A 204 -7.62 -4.57 -8.69
CA TYR A 204 -6.16 -4.57 -8.72
C TYR A 204 -5.63 -4.20 -7.34
N VAL A 205 -4.78 -5.02 -6.78
CA VAL A 205 -4.13 -4.69 -5.50
C VAL A 205 -3.20 -3.50 -5.73
N ALA A 206 -3.51 -2.37 -5.11
CA ALA A 206 -2.65 -1.19 -5.11
C ALA A 206 -1.63 -1.26 -3.95
N ASP A 207 -2.11 -1.57 -2.74
CA ASP A 207 -1.26 -1.72 -1.55
C ASP A 207 -1.84 -2.80 -0.62
N GLY A 208 -0.99 -3.41 0.21
CA GLY A 208 -1.41 -4.46 1.14
C GLY A 208 -1.44 -5.87 0.56
N HIS A 209 -0.51 -6.24 -0.33
CA HIS A 209 -0.42 -7.59 -0.91
C HIS A 209 -0.36 -8.68 0.17
N HIS A 210 0.44 -8.50 1.24
CA HIS A 210 0.52 -9.47 2.35
C HIS A 210 -0.80 -9.60 3.11
N ARG A 211 -1.48 -8.47 3.38
CA ARG A 211 -2.80 -8.45 4.04
C ARG A 211 -3.87 -9.13 3.20
N THR A 212 -3.86 -8.89 1.89
CA THR A 212 -4.79 -9.53 0.94
C THR A 212 -4.59 -11.04 0.89
N ALA A 213 -3.33 -11.49 0.75
CA ALA A 213 -2.99 -12.92 0.73
C ALA A 213 -3.36 -13.62 2.05
N ALA A 214 -3.02 -12.98 3.19
CA ALA A 214 -3.33 -13.51 4.51
C ALA A 214 -4.86 -13.65 4.73
N ALA A 215 -5.63 -12.62 4.41
CA ALA A 215 -7.09 -12.65 4.55
C ALA A 215 -7.71 -13.75 3.66
N ALA A 216 -7.25 -13.88 2.41
CA ALA A 216 -7.74 -14.91 1.50
C ALA A 216 -7.41 -16.33 1.99
N ARG A 217 -6.21 -16.56 2.53
CA ARG A 217 -5.82 -17.85 3.10
C ARG A 217 -6.62 -18.20 4.35
N VAL A 218 -6.84 -17.24 5.25
CA VAL A 218 -7.67 -17.47 6.44
C VAL A 218 -9.13 -17.77 6.06
N GLY A 219 -9.70 -17.08 5.06
CA GLY A 219 -11.01 -17.41 4.52
C GLY A 219 -11.09 -18.85 3.99
N ALA A 220 -10.06 -19.28 3.23
CA ALA A 220 -9.97 -20.66 2.73
C ALA A 220 -9.82 -21.69 3.87
N GLU A 221 -9.04 -21.41 4.91
CA GLU A 221 -8.93 -22.24 6.11
C GLU A 221 -10.27 -22.38 6.84
N CYS A 222 -10.99 -21.26 7.04
CA CYS A 222 -12.30 -21.27 7.66
C CYS A 222 -13.30 -22.10 6.86
N LYS A 223 -13.31 -21.96 5.53
CA LYS A 223 -14.10 -22.78 4.62
C LYS A 223 -13.80 -24.26 4.78
N ALA A 224 -12.52 -24.63 4.76
CA ALA A 224 -12.08 -26.02 4.88
C ALA A 224 -12.47 -26.66 6.23
N ASN A 225 -12.54 -25.87 7.28
CA ASN A 225 -12.87 -26.30 8.64
C ASN A 225 -14.38 -26.23 8.97
N ASN A 226 -15.21 -25.69 8.08
CA ASN A 226 -16.65 -25.58 8.28
C ASN A 226 -17.40 -26.61 7.42
N PRO A 227 -17.87 -27.75 7.97
CA PRO A 227 -18.61 -28.76 7.22
C PRO A 227 -19.98 -28.27 6.72
N ASN A 228 -20.48 -27.15 7.26
CA ASN A 228 -21.75 -26.54 6.89
C ASN A 228 -21.54 -25.26 6.06
N HIS A 229 -20.40 -25.10 5.41
CA HIS A 229 -20.09 -23.93 4.59
C HIS A 229 -21.11 -23.70 3.49
N THR A 230 -21.68 -22.49 3.43
CA THR A 230 -22.67 -22.05 2.45
C THR A 230 -22.10 -21.09 1.41
N GLY A 231 -21.04 -20.38 1.73
CA GLY A 231 -20.43 -19.31 0.93
C GLY A 231 -20.90 -17.90 1.33
N GLU A 232 -21.84 -17.79 2.26
CA GLU A 232 -22.39 -16.50 2.72
C GLU A 232 -21.78 -16.04 4.06
N GLU A 233 -20.93 -16.88 4.68
CA GLU A 233 -20.34 -16.58 5.97
C GLU A 233 -19.40 -15.36 5.89
N GLU A 234 -19.32 -14.57 7.00
CA GLU A 234 -18.50 -13.36 7.06
C GLU A 234 -17.02 -13.63 6.76
N TYR A 235 -16.45 -14.77 7.17
CA TYR A 235 -15.08 -15.15 6.85
C TYR A 235 -14.83 -15.38 5.35
N CYS A 236 -15.88 -15.47 4.53
CA CYS A 236 -15.74 -15.51 3.06
C CYS A 236 -15.31 -14.16 2.48
N TYR A 237 -15.42 -13.11 3.25
CA TYR A 237 -15.19 -11.75 2.80
C TYR A 237 -14.13 -11.08 3.67
N PHE A 238 -13.38 -10.15 3.09
CA PHE A 238 -12.36 -9.38 3.78
C PHE A 238 -12.41 -7.89 3.42
N LEU A 239 -12.01 -7.07 4.37
CA LEU A 239 -12.08 -5.62 4.32
C LEU A 239 -11.18 -5.01 3.23
N ALA A 240 -11.77 -4.21 2.36
CA ALA A 240 -11.05 -3.46 1.34
C ALA A 240 -11.55 -2.02 1.23
N VAL A 241 -10.66 -1.11 0.83
CA VAL A 241 -11.02 0.21 0.30
C VAL A 241 -10.64 0.22 -1.18
N THR A 242 -11.61 0.47 -2.04
CA THR A 242 -11.43 0.43 -3.49
C THR A 242 -11.60 1.81 -4.11
N PHE A 243 -10.71 2.20 -4.99
CA PHE A 243 -10.71 3.51 -5.65
C PHE A 243 -10.82 3.35 -7.16
N PRO A 244 -11.48 4.27 -7.88
CA PRO A 244 -11.37 4.33 -9.32
C PRO A 244 -9.92 4.62 -9.73
N GLU A 245 -9.43 3.95 -10.77
CA GLU A 245 -8.01 4.04 -11.19
C GLU A 245 -7.55 5.46 -11.47
N SER A 246 -8.43 6.31 -12.03
CA SER A 246 -8.12 7.70 -12.35
C SER A 246 -7.86 8.57 -11.11
N GLN A 247 -8.35 8.17 -9.94
CA GLN A 247 -8.10 8.90 -8.70
C GLN A 247 -6.80 8.50 -8.00
N LEU A 248 -6.15 7.44 -8.43
CA LEU A 248 -4.92 6.98 -7.82
C LEU A 248 -3.67 7.57 -8.49
N ARG A 249 -2.65 7.78 -7.69
CA ARG A 249 -1.31 8.14 -8.15
C ARG A 249 -0.27 7.26 -7.51
N ILE A 250 0.59 6.72 -8.34
CA ILE A 250 1.81 6.08 -7.90
C ILE A 250 2.87 7.18 -7.86
N ILE A 251 3.59 7.29 -6.77
CA ILE A 251 4.74 8.18 -6.66
C ILE A 251 6.03 7.38 -6.80
N ASP A 252 7.11 8.08 -7.05
CA ASP A 252 8.42 7.49 -7.29
C ASP A 252 8.92 6.64 -6.09
N TYR A 253 9.64 5.58 -6.40
CA TYR A 253 10.31 4.75 -5.43
C TYR A 253 11.79 4.70 -5.79
N ASN A 254 12.59 5.49 -5.08
CA ASN A 254 13.96 5.81 -5.43
C ASN A 254 14.96 4.82 -4.84
N ARG A 255 16.18 4.80 -5.35
CA ARG A 255 17.27 3.91 -4.93
C ARG A 255 18.46 4.71 -4.45
N VAL A 256 19.12 4.19 -3.41
CA VAL A 256 20.39 4.73 -2.93
C VAL A 256 21.37 3.58 -2.74
N VAL A 257 22.62 3.77 -3.14
CA VAL A 257 23.64 2.72 -3.17
C VAL A 257 24.89 3.17 -2.42
N LYS A 258 25.46 2.25 -1.61
CA LYS A 258 26.55 2.52 -0.67
C LYS A 258 27.91 2.77 -1.31
N ASP A 259 28.16 2.20 -2.49
CA ASP A 259 29.46 2.26 -3.15
C ASP A 259 29.33 2.12 -4.67
N LEU A 260 30.40 2.39 -5.40
CA LEU A 260 30.46 2.31 -6.87
C LEU A 260 31.13 1.01 -7.35
N ASN A 261 31.09 -0.07 -6.59
CA ASN A 261 31.68 -1.36 -6.95
C ASN A 261 33.21 -1.27 -7.28
N GLY A 262 33.91 -0.42 -6.55
CA GLY A 262 35.36 -0.20 -6.74
C GLY A 262 35.75 0.75 -7.86
N LEU A 263 34.77 1.30 -8.59
CA LEU A 263 35.01 2.32 -9.62
C LEU A 263 35.28 3.69 -8.99
N THR A 264 36.10 4.51 -9.65
CA THR A 264 36.13 5.95 -9.39
C THR A 264 34.87 6.60 -9.97
N GLU A 265 34.57 7.84 -9.58
CA GLU A 265 33.41 8.58 -10.09
C GLU A 265 33.51 8.80 -11.63
N GLU A 266 34.71 9.10 -12.12
CA GLU A 266 34.96 9.27 -13.57
C GLU A 266 34.73 7.95 -14.32
N GLN A 267 35.21 6.82 -13.78
CA GLN A 267 34.99 5.51 -14.37
C GLN A 267 33.51 5.12 -14.34
N PHE A 268 32.80 5.46 -13.26
CA PHE A 268 31.37 5.20 -13.16
C PHE A 268 30.57 6.03 -14.15
N LEU A 269 30.84 7.34 -14.27
CA LEU A 269 30.20 8.21 -15.27
C LEU A 269 30.48 7.73 -16.71
N ALA A 270 31.72 7.35 -17.01
CA ALA A 270 32.06 6.80 -18.33
C ALA A 270 31.33 5.48 -18.65
N ALA A 271 31.16 4.60 -17.64
CA ALA A 271 30.42 3.35 -17.82
C ALA A 271 28.91 3.58 -18.06
N LEU A 272 28.33 4.64 -17.50
CA LEU A 272 26.93 5.00 -17.76
C LEU A 272 26.71 5.47 -19.20
N GLU A 273 27.73 6.11 -19.83
CA GLU A 273 27.62 6.60 -21.20
C GLU A 273 27.47 5.48 -22.26
N ASP A 274 27.69 4.22 -21.93
CA ASP A 274 27.41 3.10 -22.83
C ASP A 274 25.90 3.00 -23.12
N ASP A 275 25.08 3.11 -22.12
CA ASP A 275 23.63 2.85 -22.19
C ASP A 275 22.77 4.11 -22.04
N PHE A 276 23.33 5.22 -21.54
CA PHE A 276 22.61 6.47 -21.27
C PHE A 276 23.25 7.68 -21.96
N VAL A 277 22.43 8.68 -22.26
CA VAL A 277 22.87 10.05 -22.42
C VAL A 277 22.99 10.66 -21.04
N VAL A 278 24.20 11.04 -20.62
CA VAL A 278 24.51 11.58 -19.29
C VAL A 278 24.71 13.08 -19.39
N GLU A 279 23.87 13.86 -18.69
CA GLU A 279 23.96 15.32 -18.67
C GLU A 279 24.15 15.81 -17.24
N LYS A 280 25.18 16.61 -17.01
CA LYS A 280 25.42 17.22 -15.70
C LYS A 280 24.49 18.42 -15.53
N VAL A 281 23.62 18.36 -14.49
CA VAL A 281 22.66 19.44 -14.17
C VAL A 281 23.29 20.44 -13.20
N GLY A 282 23.97 19.97 -12.16
CA GLY A 282 24.61 20.82 -11.16
C GLY A 282 24.09 20.58 -9.74
N ALA A 283 24.06 21.61 -8.91
CA ALA A 283 23.64 21.53 -7.50
C ALA A 283 22.11 21.51 -7.32
N ASP A 284 21.34 22.04 -8.28
CA ASP A 284 19.89 22.10 -8.20
C ASP A 284 19.26 20.73 -8.44
N VAL A 285 18.23 20.42 -7.64
CA VAL A 285 17.51 19.14 -7.72
C VAL A 285 16.94 18.95 -9.13
N TYR A 286 17.27 17.83 -9.75
CA TYR A 286 16.69 17.42 -11.02
C TYR A 286 15.64 16.34 -10.78
N THR A 287 14.43 16.55 -11.30
CA THR A 287 13.32 15.57 -11.23
C THR A 287 13.16 14.91 -12.60
N PRO A 288 13.05 13.57 -12.66
CA PRO A 288 12.75 12.87 -13.91
C PRO A 288 11.49 13.42 -14.58
N THR A 289 11.54 13.67 -15.89
CA THR A 289 10.46 14.36 -16.63
C THR A 289 9.61 13.42 -17.47
N ALA A 290 10.09 12.23 -17.76
CA ALA A 290 9.43 11.24 -18.61
C ALA A 290 9.93 9.83 -18.29
N LEU A 291 9.25 8.83 -18.83
CA LEU A 291 9.72 7.44 -18.84
C LEU A 291 11.11 7.36 -19.50
N HIS A 292 11.98 6.50 -18.98
CA HIS A 292 13.38 6.30 -19.36
C HIS A 292 14.32 7.49 -19.12
N ASN A 293 13.83 8.50 -18.39
CA ASN A 293 14.64 9.58 -17.86
C ASN A 293 14.76 9.43 -16.33
N PHE A 294 16.00 9.40 -15.85
CA PHE A 294 16.32 9.22 -14.43
C PHE A 294 17.08 10.44 -13.93
N SER A 295 16.99 10.70 -12.63
CA SER A 295 17.92 11.57 -11.94
C SER A 295 18.95 10.74 -11.21
N MET A 296 20.20 11.20 -11.21
CA MET A 296 21.26 10.65 -10.38
C MET A 296 21.89 11.77 -9.55
N TYR A 297 22.11 11.49 -8.26
CA TYR A 297 22.91 12.37 -7.40
C TYR A 297 24.20 11.69 -7.02
N LEU A 298 25.32 12.32 -7.34
CA LEU A 298 26.68 11.82 -7.10
C LEU A 298 27.60 13.00 -6.78
N ASP A 299 28.35 12.93 -5.70
CA ASP A 299 29.38 13.90 -5.29
C ASP A 299 28.93 15.37 -5.39
N GLY A 300 27.83 15.69 -4.71
CA GLY A 300 27.30 17.06 -4.65
C GLY A 300 26.60 17.55 -5.95
N CYS A 301 26.38 16.67 -6.91
CA CYS A 301 25.90 17.03 -8.24
C CYS A 301 24.74 16.16 -8.71
N TRP A 302 23.73 16.79 -9.28
CA TRP A 302 22.64 16.13 -9.99
C TRP A 302 23.00 15.92 -11.47
N TYR A 303 22.57 14.79 -11.99
CA TYR A 303 22.71 14.41 -13.40
C TYR A 303 21.37 13.95 -13.94
N SER A 304 21.09 14.24 -15.22
CA SER A 304 20.03 13.63 -15.99
C SER A 304 20.61 12.42 -16.72
N LEU A 305 19.97 11.27 -16.60
CA LEU A 305 20.31 10.05 -17.33
C LEU A 305 19.13 9.70 -18.23
N THR A 306 19.31 9.71 -19.53
CA THR A 306 18.28 9.27 -20.48
C THR A 306 18.74 7.99 -21.16
N ALA A 307 17.98 6.90 -20.97
CA ALA A 307 18.32 5.61 -21.57
C ALA A 307 18.27 5.70 -23.10
N LYS A 308 19.29 5.13 -23.76
CA LYS A 308 19.40 5.15 -25.25
C LYS A 308 18.39 4.18 -25.85
N GLU A 309 17.88 4.50 -27.03
CA GLU A 309 17.06 3.59 -27.82
C GLU A 309 17.77 2.23 -28.02
N GLY A 310 17.00 1.14 -27.85
CA GLY A 310 17.52 -0.22 -27.99
C GLY A 310 18.15 -0.80 -26.72
N THR A 311 18.22 -0.04 -25.63
CA THR A 311 18.67 -0.54 -24.31
C THR A 311 17.54 -1.12 -23.45
N TYR A 312 16.31 -0.97 -23.90
CA TYR A 312 15.09 -1.52 -23.31
C TYR A 312 14.15 -2.01 -24.42
N ASP A 313 13.15 -2.84 -24.07
CA ASP A 313 12.17 -3.38 -25.02
C ASP A 313 10.79 -2.82 -24.71
N ASP A 314 10.28 -1.95 -25.58
CA ASP A 314 8.94 -1.35 -25.47
C ASP A 314 7.80 -2.38 -25.54
N ASN A 315 8.05 -3.58 -26.05
CA ASN A 315 7.05 -4.65 -26.17
C ASN A 315 7.05 -5.57 -24.94
N ASP A 316 8.05 -5.51 -24.07
CA ASP A 316 8.08 -6.24 -22.81
C ASP A 316 7.50 -5.36 -21.69
N PRO A 317 6.31 -5.69 -21.16
CA PRO A 317 5.66 -4.87 -20.12
C PRO A 317 6.48 -4.74 -18.84
N ILE A 318 7.44 -5.65 -18.57
CA ILE A 318 8.36 -5.56 -17.43
C ILE A 318 9.66 -4.91 -17.85
N GLY A 319 10.20 -5.25 -19.02
CA GLY A 319 11.45 -4.73 -19.55
C GLY A 319 11.43 -3.21 -19.79
N VAL A 320 10.27 -2.67 -20.15
CA VAL A 320 10.05 -1.23 -20.38
C VAL A 320 10.03 -0.39 -19.10
N LEU A 321 9.86 -1.00 -17.93
CA LEU A 321 9.78 -0.26 -16.67
C LEU A 321 11.14 0.37 -16.30
N ASP A 322 11.12 1.63 -15.89
CA ASP A 322 12.32 2.34 -15.41
C ASP A 322 13.06 1.57 -14.32
N VAL A 323 12.33 0.93 -13.41
CA VAL A 323 12.93 0.08 -12.38
C VAL A 323 13.71 -1.09 -12.98
N THR A 324 13.23 -1.69 -14.06
CA THR A 324 13.91 -2.79 -14.75
C THR A 324 15.11 -2.28 -15.53
N VAL A 325 14.94 -1.19 -16.25
CA VAL A 325 16.04 -0.53 -17.02
C VAL A 325 17.19 -0.17 -16.08
N LEU A 326 16.90 0.53 -14.99
CA LEU A 326 17.92 0.90 -13.98
C LEU A 326 18.56 -0.35 -13.35
N SER A 327 17.77 -1.37 -13.03
CA SER A 327 18.28 -2.60 -12.41
C SER A 327 19.25 -3.32 -13.33
N ASN A 328 18.91 -3.49 -14.60
CA ASN A 328 19.73 -4.24 -15.54
C ASN A 328 20.98 -3.46 -15.97
N LEU A 329 20.82 -2.18 -16.32
CA LEU A 329 21.90 -1.40 -16.94
C LEU A 329 22.85 -0.76 -15.94
N VAL A 330 22.38 -0.46 -14.71
CA VAL A 330 23.20 0.23 -13.70
C VAL A 330 23.48 -0.66 -12.51
N LEU A 331 22.40 -1.16 -11.83
CA LEU A 331 22.57 -1.85 -10.56
C LEU A 331 23.28 -3.20 -10.72
N ASP A 332 22.90 -3.99 -11.73
CA ASP A 332 23.55 -5.27 -12.02
C ASP A 332 24.82 -5.09 -12.87
N LYS A 333 24.69 -4.53 -14.06
CA LYS A 333 25.80 -4.44 -15.04
C LYS A 333 27.00 -3.67 -14.51
N ILE A 334 26.80 -2.52 -13.87
CA ILE A 334 27.90 -1.64 -13.42
C ILE A 334 28.20 -1.85 -11.93
N LEU A 335 27.16 -1.84 -11.08
CA LEU A 335 27.33 -1.88 -9.64
C LEU A 335 27.37 -3.30 -9.06
N GLY A 336 27.08 -4.35 -9.87
CA GLY A 336 27.14 -5.75 -9.45
C GLY A 336 26.09 -6.11 -8.40
N ILE A 337 24.93 -5.44 -8.41
CA ILE A 337 23.78 -5.69 -7.52
C ILE A 337 22.70 -6.41 -8.30
N ALA A 338 22.80 -7.74 -8.42
CA ALA A 338 21.87 -8.57 -9.18
C ALA A 338 20.56 -8.86 -8.45
N ASP A 339 20.58 -9.01 -7.12
CA ASP A 339 19.35 -9.23 -6.32
C ASP A 339 19.11 -8.07 -5.34
N LEU A 340 18.14 -7.25 -5.68
CA LEU A 340 17.75 -6.07 -4.89
C LEU A 340 17.11 -6.41 -3.54
N ARG A 341 16.61 -7.66 -3.35
CA ARG A 341 15.91 -8.06 -2.12
C ARG A 341 16.88 -8.47 -1.01
N THR A 342 18.04 -8.97 -1.39
CA THR A 342 19.03 -9.53 -0.45
C THR A 342 20.27 -8.68 -0.30
N SER A 343 20.56 -7.78 -1.26
CA SER A 343 21.73 -6.92 -1.21
C SER A 343 21.65 -5.88 -0.08
N LYS A 344 22.69 -5.81 0.75
CA LYS A 344 22.86 -4.78 1.79
C LYS A 344 23.55 -3.50 1.30
N ARG A 345 23.89 -3.46 0.01
CA ARG A 345 24.55 -2.30 -0.64
C ARG A 345 23.56 -1.30 -1.20
N ILE A 346 22.28 -1.68 -1.32
CA ILE A 346 21.19 -0.84 -1.81
C ILE A 346 20.15 -0.64 -0.73
N ASP A 347 19.52 0.54 -0.74
CA ASP A 347 18.33 0.85 0.04
C ASP A 347 17.34 1.66 -0.80
N PHE A 348 16.11 1.81 -0.31
CA PHE A 348 14.99 2.37 -1.06
C PHE A 348 14.42 3.59 -0.33
N VAL A 349 14.07 4.62 -1.10
CA VAL A 349 13.51 5.87 -0.58
C VAL A 349 12.19 6.16 -1.29
N GLY A 350 11.07 6.10 -0.56
CA GLY A 350 9.76 6.47 -1.11
C GLY A 350 9.69 7.96 -1.43
N GLY A 351 9.09 8.31 -2.55
CA GLY A 351 8.98 9.68 -3.06
C GLY A 351 8.32 10.68 -2.11
N ILE A 352 7.54 10.19 -1.13
CA ILE A 352 6.98 11.03 -0.06
C ILE A 352 8.04 11.81 0.73
N ARG A 353 9.28 11.31 0.79
CA ARG A 353 10.40 11.99 1.45
C ARG A 353 11.04 13.09 0.60
N GLY A 354 10.66 13.16 -0.69
CA GLY A 354 11.22 14.11 -1.65
C GLY A 354 12.65 13.77 -2.08
N LEU A 355 13.10 14.38 -3.17
CA LEU A 355 14.43 14.13 -3.73
C LEU A 355 15.57 14.70 -2.86
N GLY A 356 15.28 15.68 -2.00
CA GLY A 356 16.24 16.20 -1.00
C GLY A 356 16.75 15.14 -0.01
N GLU A 357 15.96 14.09 0.25
CA GLU A 357 16.42 12.97 1.06
C GLU A 357 17.53 12.15 0.37
N LEU A 358 17.50 12.06 -0.95
CA LEU A 358 18.52 11.39 -1.74
C LEU A 358 19.88 12.10 -1.59
N SER A 359 19.90 13.42 -1.82
CA SER A 359 21.13 14.21 -1.65
C SER A 359 21.61 14.18 -0.20
N ARG A 360 20.72 14.33 0.79
CA ARG A 360 21.08 14.25 2.21
C ARG A 360 21.80 12.94 2.56
N ARG A 361 21.32 11.78 2.08
CA ARG A 361 21.91 10.47 2.36
C ARG A 361 23.27 10.27 1.70
N VAL A 362 23.47 10.89 0.53
CA VAL A 362 24.78 10.87 -0.15
C VAL A 362 25.75 11.84 0.53
N ASP A 363 25.34 13.08 0.80
CA ASP A 363 26.19 14.11 1.42
C ASP A 363 26.63 13.74 2.83
N SER A 364 25.80 13.00 3.58
CA SER A 364 26.15 12.50 4.91
C SER A 364 27.17 11.35 4.88
N GLY A 365 27.49 10.80 3.70
CA GLY A 365 28.37 9.64 3.56
C GLY A 365 27.70 8.30 3.90
N GLU A 366 26.39 8.28 4.17
CA GLU A 366 25.62 7.06 4.38
C GLU A 366 25.56 6.23 3.09
N MET A 367 25.40 6.92 1.96
CA MET A 367 25.33 6.37 0.61
C MET A 367 26.34 7.08 -0.30
N LYS A 368 26.72 6.44 -1.40
CA LYS A 368 27.64 7.01 -2.37
C LYS A 368 26.93 7.62 -3.58
N VAL A 369 25.84 7.02 -4.03
CA VAL A 369 25.06 7.46 -5.19
C VAL A 369 23.58 7.21 -4.96
N ALA A 370 22.74 8.07 -5.50
CA ALA A 370 21.29 7.96 -5.46
C ALA A 370 20.68 8.10 -6.85
N PHE A 371 19.55 7.41 -7.07
CA PHE A 371 18.79 7.45 -8.33
C PHE A 371 17.32 7.74 -8.02
N ALA A 372 16.76 8.73 -8.73
CA ALA A 372 15.32 8.93 -8.77
C ALA A 372 14.77 8.43 -10.10
N LEU A 373 13.61 7.79 -10.03
CA LEU A 373 12.93 7.19 -11.16
C LEU A 373 11.66 7.97 -11.50
N TYR A 374 11.25 7.91 -12.75
CA TYR A 374 9.92 8.37 -13.14
C TYR A 374 8.86 7.40 -12.56
N PRO A 375 7.76 7.87 -11.97
CA PRO A 375 6.76 7.00 -11.37
C PRO A 375 6.10 6.09 -12.40
N VAL A 376 5.84 4.84 -12.03
CA VAL A 376 5.02 3.91 -12.82
C VAL A 376 3.59 4.44 -12.88
N SER A 377 2.96 4.35 -14.04
CA SER A 377 1.56 4.73 -14.23
C SER A 377 0.60 3.63 -13.75
N MET A 378 -0.64 4.01 -13.40
CA MET A 378 -1.72 3.05 -13.13
C MET A 378 -1.97 2.13 -14.33
N ARG A 379 -1.85 2.65 -15.55
CA ARG A 379 -2.01 1.85 -16.76
C ARG A 379 -0.97 0.75 -16.87
N GLN A 380 0.31 1.04 -16.64
CA GLN A 380 1.37 0.02 -16.63
C GLN A 380 1.12 -1.04 -15.55
N LEU A 381 0.69 -0.64 -14.34
CA LEU A 381 0.35 -1.58 -13.27
C LEU A 381 -0.77 -2.54 -13.71
N ILE A 382 -1.85 -2.00 -14.27
CA ILE A 382 -3.01 -2.77 -14.72
C ILE A 382 -2.61 -3.72 -15.85
N ASP A 383 -1.90 -3.26 -16.86
CA ASP A 383 -1.47 -4.08 -18.01
C ASP A 383 -0.58 -5.25 -17.55
N ILE A 384 0.33 -5.00 -16.60
CA ILE A 384 1.18 -6.06 -16.02
C ILE A 384 0.35 -7.06 -15.22
N ALA A 385 -0.55 -6.58 -14.36
CA ALA A 385 -1.41 -7.45 -13.56
C ALA A 385 -2.37 -8.28 -14.44
N ASP A 386 -2.86 -7.71 -15.55
CA ASP A 386 -3.74 -8.37 -16.51
C ASP A 386 -3.04 -9.52 -17.25
N THR A 387 -1.77 -9.40 -17.53
CA THR A 387 -0.96 -10.45 -18.15
C THR A 387 -0.49 -11.53 -17.16
N GLY A 388 -0.78 -11.35 -15.86
CA GLY A 388 -0.29 -12.25 -14.79
C GLY A 388 1.19 -12.12 -14.50
N ASN A 389 1.84 -11.10 -15.01
CA ASN A 389 3.23 -10.79 -14.72
C ASN A 389 3.39 -10.13 -13.34
N ILE A 390 4.62 -10.18 -12.84
CA ILE A 390 4.98 -9.62 -11.54
C ILE A 390 6.02 -8.51 -11.74
N MET A 391 5.79 -7.38 -11.12
CA MET A 391 6.73 -6.27 -11.11
C MET A 391 7.97 -6.59 -10.27
N PRO A 392 9.13 -6.00 -10.59
CA PRO A 392 10.27 -6.01 -9.68
C PRO A 392 9.89 -5.46 -8.29
N PRO A 393 10.59 -5.85 -7.22
CA PRO A 393 10.29 -5.36 -5.87
C PRO A 393 10.46 -3.85 -5.78
N LYS A 394 9.63 -3.20 -4.95
CA LYS A 394 9.71 -1.76 -4.69
C LYS A 394 9.55 -0.91 -5.97
N THR A 395 8.56 -1.27 -6.79
CA THR A 395 8.21 -0.56 -8.04
C THR A 395 7.13 0.49 -7.78
N THR A 396 6.15 0.20 -6.92
CA THR A 396 4.99 1.06 -6.68
C THR A 396 5.01 1.61 -5.27
N TRP A 397 4.61 2.87 -5.12
CA TRP A 397 4.38 3.52 -3.83
C TRP A 397 3.12 4.37 -3.92
N PHE A 398 2.07 3.98 -3.19
CA PHE A 398 0.80 4.71 -3.15
C PHE A 398 0.73 5.60 -1.91
N GLU A 399 0.32 6.85 -2.12
CA GLU A 399 0.02 7.80 -1.05
C GLU A 399 -1.32 8.55 -1.34
N PRO A 400 -2.03 8.93 -0.30
CA PRO A 400 -1.80 8.64 1.12
C PRO A 400 -2.08 7.18 1.48
N LYS A 401 -1.37 6.66 2.49
CA LYS A 401 -1.64 5.31 3.02
C LYS A 401 -2.98 5.28 3.74
N LEU A 402 -3.74 4.19 3.56
CA LEU A 402 -5.00 3.99 4.29
C LEU A 402 -4.75 4.01 5.81
N ARG A 403 -5.65 4.65 6.55
CA ARG A 403 -5.64 4.52 8.01
C ARG A 403 -6.31 3.23 8.43
N SER A 404 -5.69 2.54 9.37
CA SER A 404 -6.27 1.41 10.09
C SER A 404 -7.19 1.92 11.18
N GLY A 405 -8.31 1.24 11.44
CA GLY A 405 -9.25 1.56 12.52
C GLY A 405 -10.35 2.56 12.17
N VAL A 406 -10.40 3.10 10.97
CA VAL A 406 -11.53 3.92 10.54
C VAL A 406 -12.81 3.07 10.43
N VAL A 407 -12.69 1.88 9.85
CA VAL A 407 -13.69 0.81 9.84
C VAL A 407 -12.95 -0.53 9.88
N ILE A 408 -13.49 -1.50 10.59
CA ILE A 408 -12.96 -2.85 10.79
C ILE A 408 -14.04 -3.85 10.38
N HIS A 409 -13.66 -4.96 9.77
CA HIS A 409 -14.57 -6.07 9.48
C HIS A 409 -14.32 -7.22 10.45
N SER A 410 -15.34 -7.59 11.25
CA SER A 410 -15.34 -8.74 12.16
C SER A 410 -16.13 -9.89 11.54
N PHE A 411 -15.61 -11.11 11.68
CA PHE A 411 -16.27 -12.34 11.27
C PHE A 411 -16.40 -13.35 12.44
N GLU A 412 -16.60 -12.78 13.66
CA GLU A 412 -16.95 -13.54 14.86
C GLU A 412 -18.28 -14.23 14.74
#